data_508c64dea7b70bc8f51e361936ed61e5
#
_entry.id   508c64dea7b70bc8f51e361936ed61e5
#
_cell.length_a   1.000
_cell.length_b   1.000
_cell.length_c   1.000
_cell.angle_alpha   90.00
_cell.angle_beta   90.00
_cell.angle_gamma   90.00
#
_symmetry.space_group_name_H-M   'P 1'
#
loop_
_entity.id
_entity.type
_entity.pdbx_description
1 polymer ?
#
loop_
_entity_poly.entity_id
_entity_poly.type
_entity_poly.pdbx_seq_one_letter_code
_entity_poly.pdbx_strand_id
1 'polypeptide(L)'
;MTTSVFRSVFQTCAVAMRRGWLVRHGVAAGLACLVGLGHSGTVDPKLASERHSHSECRSGVCAIPMVDHRRATLAGLQYAPRVAERALSDTFLLHSRPSATKTIYLDFDGHVTTGTYWNSDVGGAPITTSVYSFEGDNSFSNAELTQIQEIWSRVAECYAPFDVDVTTQTPPISDLINAGASDTRWGVRVAIGATNPSPAPGAGGVAYIGSFSWNTDTPTYVFMVGSGAYGKYIADATVHEVGHTLGLYHDGRLSPAEGYYTGHGSGQTGWAPHMGVGYYKNLVQWSRGEYASANNTEDDLAIIATQNGFGYRADDFPNSLSGAAAIDGTPTGGLFNVSQAGVIEQRGDTDWFKITASSGTLTLDAVGGSTHSMLDLQLELLDSAGTLLAVNNPVDDVTARISINVTAGTYYVKVDGVGVGAPPVSGYTDYSSLGKYRLTGSFAISGSGATNNVLSVYNPSTKILTLTGDARSNAVTVTRDSSGRVTVTGTAGTTINSLSSHALPVLPRIGLVRPPRKKLGLEELRICGRPHGHKEVSDAQEVYCSVVG
;
A
#
# COMPACT_ATOMS: atom_id res chain seq x y z
N MET A 1 34.02 42.32 32.37
CA MET A 1 33.25 42.56 33.60
C MET A 1 32.00 41.72 33.44
N THR A 2 31.67 40.73 34.10
CA THR A 2 32.01 39.95 35.26
C THR A 2 31.40 38.57 35.10
N THR A 3 32.20 37.59 35.17
CA THR A 3 32.06 36.18 35.51
C THR A 3 31.10 35.85 36.65
N SER A 4 30.39 34.70 36.56
CA SER A 4 30.09 33.77 37.66
C SER A 4 29.49 32.49 37.09
N VAL A 5 30.11 31.41 36.99
CA VAL A 5 30.48 30.18 37.69
C VAL A 5 29.45 29.76 38.77
N PHE A 6 28.81 28.60 38.53
CA PHE A 6 28.41 27.67 39.59
C PHE A 6 28.68 26.22 39.22
N ARG A 7 29.43 25.57 40.12
CA ARG A 7 29.90 24.18 40.09
C ARG A 7 28.86 23.21 40.68
N SER A 8 28.81 22.05 40.08
CA SER A 8 28.83 20.66 40.57
C SER A 8 28.53 20.37 42.06
N VAL A 9 27.64 19.42 42.31
CA VAL A 9 27.80 18.48 43.44
C VAL A 9 27.38 17.07 42.95
N PHE A 10 28.37 16.18 42.87
CA PHE A 10 28.22 14.72 42.89
C PHE A 10 27.99 14.29 44.33
N GLN A 11 27.07 13.36 44.55
CA GLN A 11 27.12 12.53 45.76
C GLN A 11 26.82 11.08 45.44
N THR A 12 27.88 10.30 45.52
CA THR A 12 27.99 8.85 45.52
C THR A 12 27.40 8.28 46.81
N CYS A 13 26.65 7.20 46.73
CA CYS A 13 26.46 6.28 47.84
C CYS A 13 26.58 4.83 47.36
N ALA A 14 27.70 4.24 47.70
CA ALA A 14 27.94 2.79 47.71
C ALA A 14 27.74 2.27 49.12
N VAL A 15 27.51 0.98 49.28
CA VAL A 15 27.64 0.06 50.45
C VAL A 15 26.36 -0.78 50.55
N ALA A 16 26.31 -2.10 50.68
CA ALA A 16 27.31 -3.20 50.81
C ALA A 16 26.54 -4.52 50.64
N MET A 17 27.24 -5.52 50.15
CA MET A 17 26.82 -6.94 50.23
C MET A 17 26.79 -7.42 51.67
N ARG A 18 25.81 -8.25 52.01
CA ARG A 18 26.05 -9.41 52.90
C ARG A 18 25.15 -10.59 52.57
N ARG A 19 25.79 -11.73 52.64
CA ARG A 19 25.40 -13.11 52.39
C ARG A 19 24.38 -13.68 53.40
N GLY A 20 23.57 -14.63 52.92
CA GLY A 20 23.39 -15.91 53.63
C GLY A 20 22.00 -16.16 54.17
N TRP A 21 21.30 -17.13 53.68
CA TRP A 21 21.07 -18.44 54.29
C TRP A 21 19.92 -19.21 53.62
N LEU A 22 20.19 -20.47 53.30
CA LEU A 22 19.22 -21.47 52.90
C LEU A 22 18.30 -21.84 54.09
N VAL A 23 17.00 -22.06 53.82
CA VAL A 23 16.23 -23.12 54.51
C VAL A 23 15.24 -23.74 53.54
N ARG A 24 15.29 -25.07 53.45
CA ARG A 24 14.34 -26.00 52.81
C ARG A 24 13.11 -26.20 53.69
N HIS A 25 12.02 -26.57 53.05
CA HIS A 25 10.89 -27.46 53.40
C HIS A 25 9.64 -26.91 52.69
N GLY A 26 8.77 -27.63 52.02
CA GLY A 26 8.43 -29.03 51.95
C GLY A 26 6.94 -29.11 51.57
N VAL A 27 6.70 -29.78 50.48
CA VAL A 27 5.49 -30.57 50.12
C VAL A 27 4.15 -30.23 50.77
N ALA A 28 3.12 -29.90 49.91
CA ALA A 28 1.80 -30.53 50.01
C ALA A 28 1.05 -30.43 48.68
N ALA A 29 0.66 -31.56 48.18
CA ALA A 29 -0.22 -31.76 47.04
C ALA A 29 -1.66 -31.43 47.39
N GLY A 30 -2.36 -30.80 46.47
CA GLY A 30 -3.80 -30.62 46.50
C GLY A 30 -4.39 -30.88 45.15
N LEU A 31 -4.82 -32.12 44.92
CA LEU A 31 -5.56 -32.61 43.76
C LEU A 31 -7.00 -32.12 43.88
N ALA A 32 -7.48 -31.26 42.99
CA ALA A 32 -8.90 -31.01 42.81
C ALA A 32 -9.27 -31.26 41.36
N CYS A 33 -9.92 -32.38 41.14
CA CYS A 33 -10.57 -32.78 39.91
C CYS A 33 -11.85 -31.97 39.77
N LEU A 34 -12.02 -31.19 38.70
CA LEU A 34 -13.30 -30.67 38.25
C LEU A 34 -13.55 -31.10 36.83
N VAL A 35 -14.55 -31.98 36.71
CA VAL A 35 -15.12 -32.46 35.46
C VAL A 35 -15.95 -31.34 34.87
N GLY A 36 -15.57 -30.77 33.77
CA GLY A 36 -16.35 -29.82 32.99
C GLY A 36 -16.74 -30.45 31.65
N LEU A 37 -18.00 -30.44 31.38
CA LEU A 37 -18.70 -31.05 30.25
C LEU A 37 -18.25 -30.51 28.91
N GLY A 38 -18.03 -31.43 27.95
CA GLY A 38 -17.56 -31.14 26.65
C GLY A 38 -18.54 -30.44 25.72
N HIS A 39 -17.97 -29.58 24.86
CA HIS A 39 -18.53 -29.27 23.56
C HIS A 39 -17.50 -29.73 22.51
N SER A 40 -17.95 -30.67 21.69
CA SER A 40 -17.14 -31.30 20.65
C SER A 40 -17.05 -30.40 19.42
N GLY A 41 -16.05 -29.52 19.38
CA GLY A 41 -15.44 -29.11 18.14
C GLY A 41 -14.26 -30.04 17.90
N THR A 42 -14.31 -30.88 16.88
CA THR A 42 -13.23 -31.80 16.56
C THR A 42 -12.03 -31.02 16.04
N VAL A 43 -11.10 -30.71 16.91
CA VAL A 43 -9.74 -30.32 16.55
C VAL A 43 -9.05 -31.58 16.03
N ASP A 44 -8.52 -31.54 14.81
CA ASP A 44 -7.79 -32.65 14.19
C ASP A 44 -6.62 -33.06 15.09
N PRO A 45 -6.54 -34.34 15.56
CA PRO A 45 -5.45 -34.80 16.42
C PRO A 45 -4.06 -34.76 15.78
N LYS A 46 -3.95 -34.57 14.46
CA LYS A 46 -2.66 -34.48 13.75
C LYS A 46 -1.94 -33.15 13.97
N LEU A 47 -2.64 -32.07 14.31
CA LEU A 47 -2.04 -30.78 14.69
C LEU A 47 -1.47 -30.75 16.12
N ALA A 48 -1.67 -31.81 16.89
CA ALA A 48 -1.24 -31.88 18.31
C ALA A 48 0.17 -32.45 18.51
N SER A 49 0.87 -32.93 17.47
CA SER A 49 2.13 -33.70 17.64
C SER A 49 3.42 -32.91 17.39
N GLU A 50 3.36 -31.67 16.90
CA GLU A 50 4.55 -30.82 16.72
C GLU A 50 4.53 -29.59 17.65
N ARG A 51 4.20 -29.82 18.91
CA ARG A 51 4.28 -28.75 19.93
C ARG A 51 5.74 -28.52 20.32
N HIS A 52 6.43 -27.71 19.56
CA HIS A 52 7.58 -26.99 20.08
C HIS A 52 7.07 -26.03 21.16
N SER A 53 7.79 -25.90 22.25
CA SER A 53 7.40 -25.17 23.46
C SER A 53 7.20 -23.65 23.16
N HIS A 54 6.02 -23.27 22.72
CA HIS A 54 5.59 -21.86 22.65
C HIS A 54 5.24 -21.41 24.08
N SER A 55 6.25 -21.12 24.90
CA SER A 55 6.10 -20.78 26.32
C SER A 55 5.38 -19.45 26.55
N GLU A 56 5.14 -18.68 25.51
CA GLU A 56 4.59 -17.30 25.58
C GLU A 56 3.12 -17.20 25.18
N CYS A 57 2.59 -18.19 24.46
CA CYS A 57 1.15 -18.30 24.22
C CYS A 57 0.51 -19.25 25.24
N ARG A 58 -0.23 -18.72 26.20
CA ARG A 58 -0.91 -19.51 27.24
C ARG A 58 -2.37 -19.74 26.87
N SER A 59 -2.80 -21.00 26.88
CA SER A 59 -4.21 -21.38 26.67
C SER A 59 -4.83 -20.86 25.36
N GLY A 60 -4.01 -20.73 24.29
CA GLY A 60 -4.48 -20.21 23.01
C GLY A 60 -4.57 -18.68 22.92
N VAL A 61 -4.04 -17.97 23.90
CA VAL A 61 -3.92 -16.51 23.91
C VAL A 61 -2.47 -16.10 23.73
N CYS A 62 -2.20 -15.25 22.76
CA CYS A 62 -0.90 -14.69 22.48
C CYS A 62 -0.95 -13.15 22.55
N ALA A 63 0.18 -12.50 22.82
CA ALA A 63 0.27 -11.06 22.93
C ALA A 63 1.61 -10.55 22.42
N ILE A 64 1.63 -9.46 21.64
CA ILE A 64 2.85 -8.78 21.26
C ILE A 64 3.35 -7.87 22.39
N PRO A 65 4.66 -7.81 22.69
CA PRO A 65 5.18 -6.89 23.70
C PRO A 65 5.01 -5.43 23.28
N MET A 66 5.03 -4.54 24.29
CA MET A 66 5.08 -3.09 24.07
C MET A 66 6.37 -2.66 23.36
N VAL A 67 6.31 -1.53 22.65
CA VAL A 67 7.46 -0.94 21.98
C VAL A 67 8.52 -0.50 22.99
N ASP A 68 9.77 -0.93 22.80
CA ASP A 68 10.92 -0.36 23.49
C ASP A 68 11.37 0.92 22.77
N HIS A 69 10.99 2.08 23.30
CA HIS A 69 11.32 3.39 22.72
C HIS A 69 12.82 3.68 22.64
N ARG A 70 13.65 3.08 23.51
CA ARG A 70 15.11 3.21 23.43
C ARG A 70 15.63 2.51 22.20
N ARG A 71 15.11 1.31 21.93
CA ARG A 71 15.44 0.51 20.75
C ARG A 71 14.96 1.19 19.46
N ALA A 72 13.76 1.77 19.45
CA ALA A 72 13.22 2.52 18.33
C ALA A 72 14.11 3.73 17.97
N THR A 73 14.58 4.48 18.97
CA THR A 73 15.50 5.61 18.76
C THR A 73 16.85 5.15 18.19
N LEU A 74 17.39 4.02 18.66
CA LEU A 74 18.65 3.47 18.17
C LEU A 74 18.54 2.88 16.75
N ALA A 75 17.36 2.43 16.34
CA ALA A 75 17.12 1.92 15.00
C ALA A 75 17.14 3.02 13.93
N GLY A 76 17.15 4.30 14.31
CA GLY A 76 17.23 5.42 13.37
C GLY A 76 15.99 5.58 12.49
N LEU A 77 14.87 4.97 12.86
CA LEU A 77 13.61 5.10 12.14
C LEU A 77 13.13 6.54 12.31
N GLN A 78 13.32 7.34 11.28
CA GLN A 78 12.81 8.72 11.24
C GLN A 78 11.35 8.68 10.84
N TYR A 79 10.50 8.99 11.80
CA TYR A 79 9.07 9.08 11.56
C TYR A 79 8.71 10.49 11.08
N ALA A 80 8.57 10.65 9.77
CA ALA A 80 8.05 11.90 9.21
C ALA A 80 6.52 11.92 9.37
N PRO A 81 5.93 13.06 9.80
CA PRO A 81 4.48 13.23 9.76
C PRO A 81 3.97 12.98 8.33
N ARG A 82 2.99 12.12 8.18
CA ARG A 82 2.42 11.81 6.85
C ARG A 82 1.29 12.75 6.51
N VAL A 83 1.07 12.92 5.21
CA VAL A 83 -0.10 13.60 4.69
C VAL A 83 -1.16 12.54 4.43
N ALA A 84 -2.42 12.82 4.75
CA ALA A 84 -3.52 11.93 4.45
C ALA A 84 -3.59 11.64 2.94
N GLU A 85 -3.66 10.37 2.58
CA GLU A 85 -3.70 9.93 1.18
C GLU A 85 -5.10 10.12 0.57
N ARG A 86 -6.12 10.21 1.42
CA ARG A 86 -7.54 10.41 1.06
C ARG A 86 -8.13 11.57 1.84
N ALA A 87 -9.30 12.05 1.44
CA ALA A 87 -10.02 13.05 2.22
C ALA A 87 -10.24 12.54 3.66
N LEU A 88 -10.04 13.40 4.66
CA LEU A 88 -10.20 13.01 6.07
C LEU A 88 -11.63 12.58 6.40
N SER A 89 -12.62 13.08 5.64
CA SER A 89 -14.03 12.63 5.74
C SER A 89 -14.22 11.14 5.41
N ASP A 90 -13.29 10.54 4.66
CA ASP A 90 -13.41 9.17 4.18
C ASP A 90 -12.68 8.17 5.10
N THR A 91 -12.08 8.66 6.21
CA THR A 91 -11.24 7.84 7.10
C THR A 91 -11.96 6.60 7.62
N PHE A 92 -13.27 6.67 7.87
CA PHE A 92 -14.09 5.52 8.33
C PHE A 92 -14.89 4.86 7.20
N LEU A 93 -14.44 5.01 5.94
CA LEU A 93 -15.05 4.41 4.75
C LEU A 93 -14.00 3.69 3.88
N LEU A 94 -12.83 3.38 4.46
CA LEU A 94 -11.71 2.79 3.71
C LEU A 94 -11.91 1.29 3.54
N HIS A 95 -11.64 0.81 2.34
CA HIS A 95 -11.64 -0.59 1.96
C HIS A 95 -10.41 -0.91 1.12
N SER A 96 -9.72 -1.99 1.44
CA SER A 96 -8.61 -2.50 0.62
C SER A 96 -9.10 -3.35 -0.55
N ARG A 97 -10.20 -4.09 -0.34
CA ARG A 97 -10.81 -5.01 -1.31
C ARG A 97 -12.30 -5.19 -1.03
N PRO A 98 -13.16 -4.21 -1.40
CA PRO A 98 -14.58 -4.21 -1.03
C PRO A 98 -15.40 -5.38 -1.63
N SER A 99 -14.84 -6.10 -2.61
CA SER A 99 -15.47 -7.30 -3.19
C SER A 99 -15.23 -8.58 -2.39
N ALA A 100 -14.28 -8.59 -1.45
CA ALA A 100 -13.98 -9.75 -0.63
C ALA A 100 -15.13 -10.09 0.31
N THR A 101 -15.22 -11.36 0.67
CA THR A 101 -16.26 -11.85 1.60
C THR A 101 -15.74 -12.06 3.01
N LYS A 102 -14.46 -11.90 3.22
CA LYS A 102 -13.80 -11.97 4.52
C LYS A 102 -13.30 -10.59 4.92
N THR A 103 -13.37 -10.26 6.21
CA THR A 103 -13.19 -8.90 6.69
C THR A 103 -12.23 -8.83 7.88
N ILE A 104 -11.25 -7.92 7.79
CA ILE A 104 -10.45 -7.44 8.93
C ILE A 104 -10.94 -6.02 9.20
N TYR A 105 -11.73 -5.84 10.27
CA TYR A 105 -12.31 -4.55 10.63
C TYR A 105 -11.43 -3.84 11.67
N LEU A 106 -10.89 -2.69 11.31
CA LEU A 106 -10.10 -1.83 12.18
C LEU A 106 -11.03 -0.85 12.90
N ASP A 107 -11.34 -1.13 14.15
CA ASP A 107 -12.28 -0.40 14.98
C ASP A 107 -11.52 0.61 15.87
N PHE A 108 -11.65 1.90 15.52
CA PHE A 108 -10.97 3.00 16.21
C PHE A 108 -11.91 3.85 17.10
N ASP A 109 -13.22 3.66 16.97
CA ASP A 109 -14.22 4.53 17.62
C ASP A 109 -14.66 4.04 19.01
N GLY A 110 -13.95 3.03 19.52
CA GLY A 110 -14.18 2.45 20.83
C GLY A 110 -15.15 1.27 20.80
N HIS A 111 -14.91 0.29 21.67
CA HIS A 111 -15.68 -0.95 21.69
C HIS A 111 -15.97 -1.44 23.10
N VAL A 112 -17.16 -2.01 23.32
CA VAL A 112 -17.51 -2.71 24.55
C VAL A 112 -17.71 -4.20 24.25
N THR A 113 -16.73 -5.02 24.61
CA THR A 113 -16.78 -6.48 24.44
C THR A 113 -17.62 -7.12 25.53
N THR A 114 -18.59 -7.91 25.15
CA THR A 114 -19.45 -8.68 26.04
C THR A 114 -19.78 -10.05 25.47
N GLY A 115 -19.96 -11.05 26.32
CA GLY A 115 -20.41 -12.38 25.91
C GLY A 115 -19.38 -13.23 25.16
N THR A 116 -18.12 -12.85 25.21
CA THR A 116 -17.01 -13.56 24.58
C THR A 116 -16.16 -14.33 25.58
N TYR A 117 -15.20 -15.12 25.12
CA TYR A 117 -14.24 -15.77 26.01
C TYR A 117 -13.41 -14.77 26.80
N TRP A 118 -13.09 -13.59 26.25
CA TRP A 118 -12.42 -12.51 26.98
C TRP A 118 -13.15 -12.13 28.29
N ASN A 119 -14.48 -12.09 28.25
CA ASN A 119 -15.27 -11.75 29.44
C ASN A 119 -15.17 -12.83 30.50
N SER A 120 -15.07 -14.10 30.13
CA SER A 120 -14.85 -15.20 31.06
C SER A 120 -13.52 -15.06 31.80
N ASP A 121 -12.47 -14.60 31.11
CA ASP A 121 -11.14 -14.40 31.70
C ASP A 121 -11.11 -13.25 32.74
N VAL A 122 -12.07 -12.31 32.64
CA VAL A 122 -12.21 -11.19 33.57
C VAL A 122 -13.43 -11.31 34.48
N GLY A 123 -13.90 -12.54 34.74
CA GLY A 123 -15.01 -12.81 35.66
C GLY A 123 -16.39 -12.40 35.15
N GLY A 124 -16.59 -12.33 33.84
CA GLY A 124 -17.86 -11.98 33.18
C GLY A 124 -18.09 -10.48 32.99
N ALA A 125 -17.17 -9.63 33.43
CA ALA A 125 -17.31 -8.19 33.29
C ALA A 125 -17.17 -7.73 31.83
N PRO A 126 -17.90 -6.67 31.41
CA PRO A 126 -17.63 -6.02 30.10
C PRO A 126 -16.20 -5.48 30.02
N ILE A 127 -15.58 -5.58 28.84
CA ILE A 127 -14.27 -5.00 28.55
C ILE A 127 -14.49 -3.79 27.65
N THR A 128 -14.11 -2.61 28.13
CA THR A 128 -14.25 -1.37 27.38
C THR A 128 -12.91 -0.96 26.77
N THR A 129 -12.85 -0.88 25.45
CA THR A 129 -11.76 -0.25 24.69
C THR A 129 -12.14 1.21 24.46
N SER A 130 -11.28 2.14 24.85
CA SER A 130 -11.49 3.57 24.58
C SER A 130 -11.33 3.90 23.10
N VAL A 131 -11.88 5.04 22.69
CA VAL A 131 -11.63 5.63 21.36
C VAL A 131 -10.13 5.83 21.16
N TYR A 132 -9.67 5.69 19.92
CA TYR A 132 -8.32 6.01 19.50
C TYR A 132 -8.12 7.53 19.51
N SER A 133 -7.73 8.08 20.64
CA SER A 133 -7.53 9.53 20.81
C SER A 133 -6.27 9.82 21.59
N PHE A 134 -5.50 10.81 21.14
CA PHE A 134 -4.31 11.31 21.84
C PHE A 134 -4.68 12.28 22.96
N GLU A 135 -5.77 13.01 22.78
CA GLU A 135 -6.31 13.97 23.72
C GLU A 135 -7.15 13.30 24.81
N GLY A 136 -7.52 12.02 24.62
CA GLY A 136 -8.34 11.25 25.56
C GLY A 136 -9.82 11.64 25.58
N ASP A 137 -10.28 12.26 24.50
CA ASP A 137 -11.69 12.56 24.25
C ASP A 137 -12.33 11.54 23.29
N ASN A 138 -13.58 11.76 22.90
CA ASN A 138 -14.31 10.89 21.97
C ASN A 138 -14.41 11.48 20.56
N SER A 139 -13.59 12.46 20.23
CA SER A 139 -13.49 13.08 18.90
C SER A 139 -12.18 12.70 18.22
N PHE A 140 -12.10 12.96 16.91
CA PHE A 140 -10.87 12.72 16.14
C PHE A 140 -10.35 14.02 15.58
N SER A 141 -9.15 14.39 15.96
CA SER A 141 -8.39 15.47 15.34
C SER A 141 -7.94 15.08 13.91
N ASN A 142 -7.57 16.06 13.09
CA ASN A 142 -7.02 15.80 11.76
C ASN A 142 -5.73 14.95 11.82
N ALA A 143 -4.95 15.07 12.89
CA ALA A 143 -3.74 14.28 13.08
C ALA A 143 -4.07 12.80 13.32
N GLU A 144 -5.08 12.52 14.14
CA GLU A 144 -5.56 11.16 14.40
C GLU A 144 -6.19 10.54 13.16
N LEU A 145 -7.04 11.28 12.43
CA LEU A 145 -7.61 10.80 11.17
C LEU A 145 -6.53 10.46 10.14
N THR A 146 -5.48 11.29 10.04
CA THR A 146 -4.35 11.03 9.15
C THR A 146 -3.59 9.76 9.57
N GLN A 147 -3.41 9.57 10.88
CA GLN A 147 -2.71 8.39 11.38
C GLN A 147 -3.56 7.11 11.25
N ILE A 148 -4.88 7.19 11.41
CA ILE A 148 -5.80 6.08 11.14
C ILE A 148 -5.68 5.64 9.67
N GLN A 149 -5.63 6.59 8.73
CA GLN A 149 -5.40 6.27 7.31
C GLN A 149 -4.03 5.61 7.08
N GLU A 150 -2.99 6.06 7.78
CA GLU A 150 -1.67 5.42 7.71
C GLU A 150 -1.68 3.99 8.27
N ILE A 151 -2.31 3.76 9.43
CA ILE A 151 -2.44 2.43 10.02
C ILE A 151 -3.17 1.51 9.06
N TRP A 152 -4.32 1.95 8.55
CA TRP A 152 -5.09 1.20 7.57
C TRP A 152 -4.27 0.87 6.31
N SER A 153 -3.56 1.83 5.75
CA SER A 153 -2.76 1.64 4.53
C SER A 153 -1.67 0.59 4.74
N ARG A 154 -0.98 0.60 5.89
CA ARG A 154 0.05 -0.39 6.26
C ARG A 154 -0.53 -1.79 6.44
N VAL A 155 -1.63 -1.92 7.18
CA VAL A 155 -2.30 -3.22 7.39
C VAL A 155 -2.85 -3.75 6.06
N ALA A 156 -3.49 -2.89 5.26
CA ALA A 156 -4.02 -3.25 3.95
C ALA A 156 -2.94 -3.70 2.96
N GLU A 157 -1.70 -3.24 3.11
CA GLU A 157 -0.56 -3.71 2.31
C GLU A 157 -0.13 -5.11 2.73
N CYS A 158 -0.05 -5.40 4.03
CA CYS A 158 0.35 -6.72 4.53
C CYS A 158 -0.64 -7.83 4.14
N TYR A 159 -1.89 -7.48 3.89
CA TYR A 159 -2.93 -8.41 3.41
C TYR A 159 -3.25 -8.24 1.92
N ALA A 160 -2.53 -7.40 1.18
CA ALA A 160 -2.77 -7.16 -0.24
C ALA A 160 -2.73 -8.43 -1.11
N PRO A 161 -1.90 -9.44 -0.84
CA PRO A 161 -1.88 -10.68 -1.61
C PRO A 161 -3.13 -11.55 -1.48
N PHE A 162 -3.98 -11.32 -0.46
CA PHE A 162 -5.07 -12.20 -0.09
C PHE A 162 -6.45 -11.64 -0.48
N ASP A 163 -7.43 -12.55 -0.64
CA ASP A 163 -8.83 -12.19 -0.91
C ASP A 163 -9.59 -11.86 0.38
N VAL A 164 -9.12 -10.82 1.08
CA VAL A 164 -9.67 -10.30 2.33
C VAL A 164 -9.73 -8.78 2.27
N ASP A 165 -10.77 -8.19 2.84
CA ASP A 165 -10.94 -6.74 2.93
C ASP A 165 -10.45 -6.22 4.29
N VAL A 166 -9.47 -5.32 4.29
CA VAL A 166 -9.10 -4.51 5.45
C VAL A 166 -9.90 -3.23 5.38
N THR A 167 -10.77 -2.99 6.35
CA THR A 167 -11.69 -1.86 6.32
C THR A 167 -11.71 -1.08 7.63
N THR A 168 -11.96 0.23 7.54
CA THR A 168 -12.31 1.08 8.68
C THR A 168 -13.82 1.34 8.76
N GLN A 169 -14.59 0.92 7.74
CA GLN A 169 -16.04 1.03 7.76
C GLN A 169 -16.64 -0.07 8.64
N THR A 170 -17.46 0.32 9.62
CA THR A 170 -18.14 -0.63 10.51
C THR A 170 -19.03 -1.59 9.71
N PRO A 171 -18.71 -2.89 9.68
CA PRO A 171 -19.53 -3.89 9.00
C PRO A 171 -20.73 -4.30 9.86
N PRO A 172 -21.75 -4.93 9.26
CA PRO A 172 -22.75 -5.66 10.04
C PRO A 172 -22.07 -6.71 10.94
N ILE A 173 -22.58 -6.91 12.14
CA ILE A 173 -22.02 -7.90 13.09
C ILE A 173 -22.02 -9.32 12.50
N SER A 174 -23.01 -9.64 11.64
CA SER A 174 -23.05 -10.90 10.89
C SER A 174 -21.81 -11.15 10.03
N ASP A 175 -21.15 -10.11 9.59
CA ASP A 175 -19.95 -10.20 8.73
C ASP A 175 -18.66 -10.33 9.56
N LEU A 176 -18.77 -10.39 10.91
CA LEU A 176 -17.67 -10.61 11.85
C LEU A 176 -17.79 -11.95 12.60
N ILE A 177 -18.80 -12.75 12.28
CA ILE A 177 -19.01 -14.07 12.88
C ILE A 177 -19.19 -15.12 11.81
N ASN A 178 -18.72 -16.34 12.05
CA ASN A 178 -18.98 -17.48 11.19
C ASN A 178 -20.18 -18.26 11.72
N ALA A 179 -21.35 -18.10 11.11
CA ALA A 179 -22.58 -18.75 11.52
C ALA A 179 -22.69 -20.23 11.09
N GLY A 180 -21.65 -20.78 10.48
CA GLY A 180 -21.56 -22.21 10.12
C GLY A 180 -21.42 -22.44 8.61
N ALA A 181 -21.60 -23.69 8.16
CA ALA A 181 -21.20 -24.16 6.83
C ALA A 181 -21.87 -23.45 5.64
N SER A 182 -23.00 -22.79 5.84
CA SER A 182 -23.67 -22.00 4.78
C SER A 182 -23.26 -20.53 4.77
N ASP A 183 -22.51 -20.10 5.79
CA ASP A 183 -22.02 -18.74 5.86
C ASP A 183 -20.84 -18.53 4.91
N THR A 184 -20.90 -17.46 4.15
CA THR A 184 -19.85 -17.08 3.21
C THR A 184 -19.09 -15.82 3.65
N ARG A 185 -19.62 -15.09 4.66
CA ARG A 185 -19.08 -13.81 5.10
C ARG A 185 -18.78 -13.85 6.59
N TRP A 186 -17.52 -13.69 6.95
CA TRP A 186 -17.09 -13.52 8.34
C TRP A 186 -15.76 -12.77 8.41
N GLY A 187 -15.31 -12.50 9.61
CA GLY A 187 -14.06 -11.78 9.81
C GLY A 187 -13.72 -11.57 11.27
N VAL A 188 -12.84 -10.63 11.51
CA VAL A 188 -12.39 -10.26 12.85
C VAL A 188 -12.44 -8.75 13.05
N ARG A 189 -12.84 -8.33 14.25
CA ARG A 189 -12.70 -6.97 14.76
C ARG A 189 -11.33 -6.81 15.40
N VAL A 190 -10.64 -5.73 15.08
CA VAL A 190 -9.45 -5.26 15.79
C VAL A 190 -9.84 -4.02 16.57
N ALA A 191 -10.02 -4.14 17.87
CA ALA A 191 -10.35 -3.01 18.73
C ALA A 191 -9.06 -2.24 19.07
N ILE A 192 -8.88 -1.09 18.44
CA ILE A 192 -7.67 -0.26 18.54
C ILE A 192 -7.97 0.95 19.43
N GLY A 193 -7.44 0.94 20.67
CA GLY A 193 -7.78 1.95 21.66
C GLY A 193 -6.59 2.68 22.25
N ALA A 194 -6.89 3.84 22.89
CA ALA A 194 -5.87 4.70 23.47
C ALA A 194 -5.23 4.12 24.75
N THR A 195 -5.93 3.26 25.47
CA THR A 195 -5.46 2.70 26.73
C THR A 195 -5.23 1.19 26.64
N ASN A 196 -4.47 0.65 27.57
CA ASN A 196 -4.27 -0.78 27.75
C ASN A 196 -5.04 -1.24 29.02
N PRO A 197 -6.35 -1.48 28.92
CA PRO A 197 -7.08 -2.14 29.99
C PRO A 197 -6.89 -3.66 29.91
N SER A 198 -7.58 -4.39 30.79
CA SER A 198 -7.88 -5.80 30.57
C SER A 198 -8.22 -6.08 29.07
N PRO A 199 -7.84 -7.23 28.42
CA PRO A 199 -7.39 -8.43 29.15
C PRO A 199 -5.88 -8.60 29.29
N ALA A 200 -5.04 -7.75 28.68
CA ALA A 200 -3.60 -7.94 28.65
C ALA A 200 -2.81 -6.68 29.06
N PRO A 201 -2.81 -6.30 30.35
CA PRO A 201 -2.04 -5.13 30.81
C PRO A 201 -0.55 -5.27 30.48
N GLY A 202 0.04 -4.25 29.85
CA GLY A 202 1.46 -4.22 29.50
C GLY A 202 1.81 -4.85 28.15
N ALA A 203 0.84 -5.33 27.39
CA ALA A 203 1.02 -5.78 26.00
C ALA A 203 0.83 -4.63 25.00
N GLY A 204 1.39 -4.76 23.79
CA GLY A 204 1.10 -3.90 22.65
C GLY A 204 -0.21 -4.28 21.97
N GLY A 205 -0.55 -5.55 22.01
CA GLY A 205 -1.79 -6.15 21.54
C GLY A 205 -2.01 -7.53 22.12
N VAL A 206 -3.16 -8.14 21.87
CA VAL A 206 -3.48 -9.52 22.31
C VAL A 206 -4.58 -10.14 21.46
N ALA A 207 -4.45 -11.41 21.11
CA ALA A 207 -5.41 -12.16 20.32
C ALA A 207 -5.59 -13.60 20.82
N TYR A 208 -6.74 -14.21 20.48
CA TYR A 208 -6.92 -15.65 20.49
C TYR A 208 -6.45 -16.26 19.17
N ILE A 209 -5.68 -17.33 19.25
CA ILE A 209 -5.23 -18.09 18.07
C ILE A 209 -6.44 -18.74 17.38
N GLY A 210 -6.57 -18.53 16.06
CA GLY A 210 -7.61 -19.14 15.23
C GLY A 210 -9.00 -18.56 15.42
N SER A 211 -9.12 -17.38 16.03
CA SER A 211 -10.43 -16.76 16.30
C SER A 211 -11.09 -16.12 15.06
N PHE A 212 -10.40 -16.00 13.94
CA PHE A 212 -10.91 -15.36 12.71
C PHE A 212 -12.22 -15.99 12.20
N SER A 213 -12.40 -17.28 12.43
CA SER A 213 -13.58 -18.04 11.97
C SER A 213 -14.52 -18.46 13.12
N TRP A 214 -14.51 -17.75 14.25
CA TRP A 214 -15.39 -18.07 15.38
C TRP A 214 -16.83 -17.58 15.14
N ASN A 215 -17.75 -18.19 15.85
CA ASN A 215 -19.19 -17.86 15.78
C ASN A 215 -19.62 -16.74 16.74
N THR A 216 -18.68 -15.97 17.23
CA THR A 216 -18.88 -14.81 18.10
C THR A 216 -17.98 -13.67 17.65
N ASP A 217 -18.45 -12.43 17.72
CA ASP A 217 -17.59 -11.24 17.52
C ASP A 217 -16.61 -11.13 18.70
N THR A 218 -15.52 -11.88 18.61
CA THR A 218 -14.46 -11.92 19.60
C THR A 218 -13.30 -11.07 19.08
N PRO A 219 -13.15 -9.82 19.54
CA PRO A 219 -12.15 -8.93 19.00
C PRO A 219 -10.74 -9.37 19.38
N THR A 220 -9.76 -9.02 18.52
CA THR A 220 -8.38 -8.84 18.95
C THR A 220 -8.19 -7.39 19.39
N TYR A 221 -7.22 -7.14 20.27
CA TYR A 221 -6.97 -5.80 20.82
C TYR A 221 -5.60 -5.30 20.44
N VAL A 222 -5.50 -4.00 20.15
CA VAL A 222 -4.24 -3.28 19.96
C VAL A 222 -4.26 -2.00 20.78
N PHE A 223 -3.19 -1.73 21.52
CA PHE A 223 -3.13 -0.67 22.51
C PHE A 223 -2.12 0.42 22.12
N MET A 224 -2.56 1.67 22.12
CA MET A 224 -1.70 2.84 21.89
C MET A 224 -0.66 3.04 22.99
N VAL A 225 -1.02 2.71 24.23
CA VAL A 225 -0.14 2.88 25.38
C VAL A 225 1.11 2.01 25.19
N GLY A 226 2.26 2.65 25.14
CA GLY A 226 3.54 1.99 24.92
C GLY A 226 3.97 1.87 23.46
N SER A 227 3.10 2.16 22.48
CA SER A 227 3.50 2.28 21.06
C SER A 227 4.08 3.66 20.71
N GLY A 228 4.04 4.61 21.64
CA GLY A 228 4.45 6.00 21.41
C GLY A 228 3.55 6.73 20.42
N ALA A 229 2.35 6.21 20.21
CA ALA A 229 1.35 6.75 19.27
C ALA A 229 1.84 6.84 17.81
N TYR A 230 2.77 5.99 17.39
CA TYR A 230 3.24 5.94 16.01
C TYR A 230 2.44 4.94 15.18
N GLY A 231 1.89 5.39 14.05
CA GLY A 231 1.04 4.58 13.17
C GLY A 231 1.71 3.27 12.72
N LYS A 232 3.03 3.28 12.44
CA LYS A 232 3.78 2.06 12.13
C LYS A 232 3.67 0.99 13.22
N TYR A 233 3.89 1.36 14.49
CA TYR A 233 3.92 0.37 15.57
C TYR A 233 2.53 -0.21 15.84
N ILE A 234 1.49 0.63 15.71
CA ILE A 234 0.11 0.17 15.83
C ILE A 234 -0.25 -0.75 14.65
N ALA A 235 0.18 -0.41 13.44
CA ALA A 235 -0.03 -1.28 12.28
C ALA A 235 0.71 -2.61 12.42
N ASP A 236 1.98 -2.61 12.83
CA ASP A 236 2.77 -3.84 13.04
C ASP A 236 2.12 -4.72 14.12
N ALA A 237 1.65 -4.13 15.25
CA ALA A 237 0.92 -4.86 16.27
C ALA A 237 -0.41 -5.40 15.71
N THR A 238 -1.13 -4.62 14.91
CA THR A 238 -2.38 -5.04 14.27
C THR A 238 -2.18 -6.25 13.36
N VAL A 239 -1.16 -6.21 12.50
CA VAL A 239 -0.85 -7.33 11.60
C VAL A 239 -0.47 -8.58 12.38
N HIS A 240 0.32 -8.44 13.44
CA HIS A 240 0.72 -9.52 14.33
C HIS A 240 -0.49 -10.16 15.02
N GLU A 241 -1.35 -9.37 15.67
CA GLU A 241 -2.51 -9.89 16.39
C GLU A 241 -3.55 -10.50 15.43
N VAL A 242 -3.77 -9.91 14.25
CA VAL A 242 -4.61 -10.53 13.22
C VAL A 242 -3.98 -11.84 12.74
N GLY A 243 -2.66 -11.91 12.61
CA GLY A 243 -1.93 -13.16 12.31
C GLY A 243 -2.28 -14.30 13.30
N HIS A 244 -2.34 -14.00 14.59
CA HIS A 244 -2.81 -14.97 15.60
C HIS A 244 -4.25 -15.41 15.36
N THR A 245 -5.16 -14.47 15.03
CA THR A 245 -6.55 -14.84 14.73
C THR A 245 -6.65 -15.77 13.53
N LEU A 246 -5.71 -15.66 12.58
CA LEU A 246 -5.60 -16.53 11.41
C LEU A 246 -4.91 -17.87 11.69
N GLY A 247 -4.43 -18.10 12.90
CA GLY A 247 -3.86 -19.37 13.35
C GLY A 247 -2.33 -19.39 13.49
N LEU A 248 -1.64 -18.28 13.31
CA LEU A 248 -0.18 -18.20 13.38
C LEU A 248 0.33 -18.12 14.82
N TYR A 249 1.54 -18.62 15.04
CA TYR A 249 2.29 -18.56 16.29
C TYR A 249 3.50 -17.62 16.16
N HIS A 250 4.12 -17.30 17.31
CA HIS A 250 5.26 -16.39 17.34
C HIS A 250 6.49 -16.90 16.59
N ASP A 251 7.13 -15.99 15.90
CA ASP A 251 8.47 -16.12 15.32
C ASP A 251 9.54 -15.67 16.32
N GLY A 252 10.25 -16.60 16.90
CA GLY A 252 11.36 -16.36 17.82
C GLY A 252 12.64 -17.03 17.38
N ARG A 253 13.62 -17.14 18.28
CA ARG A 253 14.89 -17.85 18.03
C ARG A 253 15.25 -18.80 19.16
N LEU A 254 15.91 -19.90 18.77
CA LEU A 254 16.47 -20.88 19.71
C LEU A 254 17.82 -20.40 20.28
N SER A 255 18.64 -19.68 19.49
CA SER A 255 19.97 -19.22 19.89
C SER A 255 20.36 -17.90 19.19
N PRO A 256 20.61 -16.79 19.94
CA PRO A 256 20.23 -16.67 21.35
C PRO A 256 18.73 -16.87 21.52
N ALA A 257 18.27 -17.36 22.65
CA ALA A 257 16.85 -17.61 22.89
C ALA A 257 16.07 -16.28 22.95
N GLU A 258 15.13 -16.12 22.03
CA GLU A 258 14.21 -14.97 21.94
C GLU A 258 12.81 -15.49 21.66
N GLY A 259 11.82 -15.09 22.46
CA GLY A 259 10.40 -15.42 22.21
C GLY A 259 9.86 -14.72 20.98
N TYR A 260 10.39 -13.53 20.70
CA TYR A 260 10.03 -12.70 19.54
C TYR A 260 11.30 -12.27 18.81
N TYR A 261 11.46 -12.69 17.58
CA TYR A 261 12.58 -12.25 16.78
C TYR A 261 12.40 -10.80 16.32
N THR A 262 13.37 -9.96 16.65
CA THR A 262 13.33 -8.53 16.32
C THR A 262 13.99 -8.21 14.97
N GLY A 263 14.32 -9.24 14.20
CA GLY A 263 14.89 -9.11 12.87
C GLY A 263 16.38 -8.78 12.83
N HIS A 264 16.90 -8.62 11.62
CA HIS A 264 18.30 -8.34 11.33
C HIS A 264 18.43 -7.31 10.20
N GLY A 265 19.67 -6.94 9.85
CA GLY A 265 19.93 -5.90 8.86
C GLY A 265 19.52 -4.49 9.31
N SER A 266 19.65 -3.52 8.43
CA SER A 266 19.33 -2.11 8.66
C SER A 266 18.98 -1.43 7.33
N GLY A 267 18.52 -0.16 7.38
CA GLY A 267 18.08 0.55 6.19
C GLY A 267 16.76 0.01 5.63
N GLN A 268 16.53 0.19 4.34
CA GLN A 268 15.26 -0.21 3.69
C GLN A 268 15.08 -1.72 3.66
N THR A 269 16.16 -2.47 3.51
CA THR A 269 16.17 -3.95 3.51
C THR A 269 16.40 -4.56 4.89
N GLY A 270 16.37 -3.76 5.97
CA GLY A 270 16.35 -4.29 7.34
C GLY A 270 15.05 -5.02 7.62
N TRP A 271 15.14 -6.33 7.89
CA TRP A 271 14.04 -7.30 7.85
C TRP A 271 13.66 -7.85 9.24
N ALA A 272 12.36 -8.08 9.44
CA ALA A 272 11.82 -8.88 10.55
C ALA A 272 10.56 -9.65 10.11
N PRO A 273 10.23 -10.78 10.78
CA PRO A 273 8.96 -11.46 10.54
C PRO A 273 7.80 -10.74 11.25
N HIS A 274 6.58 -10.80 10.66
CA HIS A 274 5.36 -10.23 11.26
C HIS A 274 5.03 -10.88 12.61
N MET A 275 5.21 -12.19 12.73
CA MET A 275 4.92 -12.91 13.97
C MET A 275 6.07 -12.85 14.99
N GLY A 276 7.14 -12.09 14.68
CA GLY A 276 8.14 -11.61 15.62
C GLY A 276 7.81 -10.23 16.15
N VAL A 277 8.82 -9.33 16.25
CA VAL A 277 8.63 -7.91 16.59
C VAL A 277 9.23 -7.04 15.49
N GLY A 278 8.38 -6.61 14.54
CA GLY A 278 8.75 -5.83 13.38
C GLY A 278 8.99 -4.33 13.62
N TYR A 279 8.72 -3.82 14.81
CA TYR A 279 8.74 -2.38 15.15
C TYR A 279 10.00 -1.64 14.69
N TYR A 280 11.16 -2.31 14.72
CA TYR A 280 12.48 -1.70 14.53
C TYR A 280 13.06 -1.92 13.12
N LYS A 281 12.25 -2.44 12.18
CA LYS A 281 12.66 -2.74 10.82
C LYS A 281 11.78 -2.04 9.80
N ASN A 282 12.36 -1.71 8.65
CA ASN A 282 11.61 -1.11 7.56
C ASN A 282 10.82 -2.14 6.78
N LEU A 283 11.40 -3.32 6.53
CA LEU A 283 10.76 -4.42 5.84
C LEU A 283 10.28 -5.46 6.85
N VAL A 284 8.97 -5.62 6.97
CA VAL A 284 8.34 -6.62 7.83
C VAL A 284 7.49 -7.53 6.94
N GLN A 285 7.72 -8.84 7.02
CA GLN A 285 7.14 -9.81 6.09
C GLN A 285 6.62 -11.05 6.83
N TRP A 286 5.74 -11.84 6.18
CA TRP A 286 5.36 -13.17 6.62
C TRP A 286 6.58 -14.10 6.53
N SER A 287 6.62 -15.14 7.35
CA SER A 287 7.79 -15.98 7.53
C SER A 287 7.44 -17.48 7.40
N ARG A 288 8.45 -18.29 7.19
CA ARG A 288 8.45 -19.74 7.42
C ARG A 288 9.77 -20.17 8.06
N GLY A 289 10.33 -19.29 8.90
CA GLY A 289 11.55 -19.58 9.65
C GLY A 289 12.83 -19.51 8.81
N GLU A 290 12.89 -18.74 7.73
CA GLU A 290 14.07 -18.64 6.86
C GLU A 290 15.14 -17.68 7.42
N TYR A 291 15.33 -17.66 8.74
CA TYR A 291 16.36 -16.89 9.44
C TYR A 291 17.12 -17.76 10.45
N ALA A 292 18.28 -17.27 10.91
CA ALA A 292 19.17 -18.07 11.74
C ALA A 292 18.55 -18.47 13.08
N SER A 293 18.55 -19.78 13.38
CA SER A 293 18.02 -20.36 14.62
C SER A 293 16.52 -20.11 14.86
N ALA A 294 15.73 -20.02 13.81
CA ALA A 294 14.27 -19.92 13.94
C ALA A 294 13.71 -21.01 14.87
N ASN A 295 12.79 -20.65 15.76
CA ASN A 295 12.09 -21.59 16.63
C ASN A 295 10.72 -22.00 16.08
N ASN A 296 10.23 -21.27 15.06
CA ASN A 296 9.01 -21.52 14.32
C ASN A 296 9.33 -21.64 12.83
N THR A 297 8.78 -22.64 12.17
CA THR A 297 8.95 -22.90 10.74
C THR A 297 7.62 -23.16 10.05
N GLU A 298 6.52 -22.72 10.68
CA GLU A 298 5.21 -22.77 10.02
C GLU A 298 5.21 -21.93 8.75
N ASP A 299 4.42 -22.35 7.77
CA ASP A 299 4.26 -21.60 6.51
C ASP A 299 3.12 -20.61 6.68
N ASP A 300 3.45 -19.37 7.08
CA ASP A 300 2.46 -18.32 7.35
C ASP A 300 1.51 -18.12 6.18
N LEU A 301 2.06 -17.97 4.97
CA LEU A 301 1.27 -17.73 3.76
C LEU A 301 0.31 -18.89 3.48
N ALA A 302 0.75 -20.13 3.67
CA ALA A 302 -0.11 -21.30 3.50
C ALA A 302 -1.23 -21.35 4.54
N ILE A 303 -0.93 -21.07 5.82
CA ILE A 303 -1.93 -21.02 6.89
C ILE A 303 -2.96 -19.92 6.62
N ILE A 304 -2.52 -18.71 6.30
CA ILE A 304 -3.41 -17.58 5.97
C ILE A 304 -4.32 -17.95 4.80
N ALA A 305 -3.76 -18.44 3.70
CA ALA A 305 -4.47 -18.65 2.44
C ALA A 305 -5.34 -19.91 2.41
N THR A 306 -5.21 -20.87 3.35
CA THR A 306 -5.92 -22.15 3.25
C THR A 306 -6.82 -22.47 4.44
N GLN A 307 -6.64 -21.82 5.60
CA GLN A 307 -7.33 -22.22 6.83
C GLN A 307 -8.45 -21.25 7.26
N ASN A 308 -8.57 -20.11 6.58
CA ASN A 308 -9.42 -19.00 7.04
C ASN A 308 -10.64 -18.72 6.14
N GLY A 309 -10.89 -19.58 5.15
CA GLY A 309 -12.01 -19.47 4.22
C GLY A 309 -11.82 -18.44 3.11
N PHE A 310 -10.59 -17.96 2.92
CA PHE A 310 -10.16 -17.17 1.77
C PHE A 310 -8.80 -17.68 1.28
N GLY A 311 -8.44 -17.32 0.05
CA GLY A 311 -7.15 -17.66 -0.55
C GLY A 311 -6.38 -16.41 -0.94
N TYR A 312 -5.41 -16.60 -1.83
CA TYR A 312 -4.82 -15.48 -2.53
C TYR A 312 -5.86 -14.81 -3.42
N ARG A 313 -5.68 -13.53 -3.69
CA ARG A 313 -6.46 -12.86 -4.72
C ARG A 313 -6.09 -13.45 -6.10
N ALA A 314 -6.95 -13.24 -7.10
CA ALA A 314 -6.63 -13.63 -8.45
C ALA A 314 -5.47 -12.78 -8.98
N ASP A 315 -4.53 -13.42 -9.68
CA ASP A 315 -3.43 -12.83 -10.42
C ASP A 315 -3.96 -11.76 -11.38
N ASP A 316 -3.37 -10.56 -11.34
CA ASP A 316 -3.84 -9.42 -12.13
C ASP A 316 -3.10 -9.25 -13.46
N PHE A 317 -1.91 -9.83 -13.63
CA PHE A 317 -1.14 -9.79 -14.88
C PHE A 317 -0.51 -11.14 -15.22
N PRO A 318 -0.26 -11.41 -16.53
CA PRO A 318 0.31 -12.68 -16.96
C PRO A 318 1.74 -12.89 -16.50
N ASN A 319 2.06 -14.11 -16.10
CA ASN A 319 3.37 -14.58 -15.61
C ASN A 319 4.36 -14.94 -16.74
N SER A 320 4.18 -14.46 -17.96
CA SER A 320 5.06 -14.83 -19.06
C SER A 320 5.13 -13.79 -20.17
N LEU A 321 6.27 -13.75 -20.82
CA LEU A 321 6.52 -12.88 -21.99
C LEU A 321 5.47 -13.06 -23.11
N SER A 322 5.02 -14.28 -23.38
CA SER A 322 4.05 -14.57 -24.44
C SER A 322 2.64 -14.03 -24.13
N GLY A 323 2.31 -13.86 -22.86
CA GLY A 323 1.05 -13.33 -22.38
C GLY A 323 1.10 -11.85 -22.01
N ALA A 324 2.27 -11.22 -22.05
CA ALA A 324 2.51 -9.88 -21.51
C ALA A 324 1.42 -8.87 -21.89
N ALA A 325 0.88 -8.20 -20.86
CA ALA A 325 -0.17 -7.19 -21.00
C ALA A 325 0.38 -5.89 -21.61
N ALA A 326 -0.49 -5.09 -22.21
CA ALA A 326 -0.11 -3.73 -22.57
C ALA A 326 0.09 -2.90 -21.30
N ILE A 327 1.16 -2.10 -21.24
CA ILE A 327 1.41 -1.25 -20.07
C ILE A 327 0.47 -0.04 -20.05
N ASP A 328 -0.05 0.30 -18.89
CA ASP A 328 -0.92 1.46 -18.70
C ASP A 328 -0.13 2.77 -18.64
N GLY A 329 -0.73 3.83 -19.17
CA GLY A 329 -0.14 5.16 -19.18
C GLY A 329 -0.81 6.11 -20.17
N THR A 330 -0.21 7.28 -20.36
CA THR A 330 -0.74 8.33 -21.24
C THR A 330 0.30 8.85 -22.22
N PRO A 331 -0.03 8.93 -23.51
CA PRO A 331 0.83 9.56 -24.49
C PRO A 331 0.76 11.09 -24.36
N THR A 332 1.91 11.75 -24.24
CA THR A 332 1.99 13.21 -24.17
C THR A 332 3.33 13.69 -24.76
N GLY A 333 3.28 14.60 -25.73
CA GLY A 333 4.47 15.28 -26.27
C GLY A 333 5.51 14.35 -26.92
N GLY A 334 5.10 13.20 -27.48
CA GLY A 334 6.01 12.23 -28.10
C GLY A 334 6.59 11.21 -27.12
N LEU A 335 6.18 11.27 -25.87
CA LEU A 335 6.47 10.28 -24.83
C LEU A 335 5.20 9.52 -24.44
N PHE A 336 5.35 8.28 -24.05
CA PHE A 336 4.37 7.53 -23.28
C PHE A 336 4.78 7.62 -21.81
N ASN A 337 3.93 8.23 -20.99
CA ASN A 337 4.14 8.33 -19.55
C ASN A 337 3.46 7.15 -18.89
N VAL A 338 4.25 6.26 -18.32
CA VAL A 338 3.79 5.03 -17.67
C VAL A 338 3.11 5.37 -16.35
N SER A 339 1.97 4.73 -16.07
CA SER A 339 1.25 4.80 -14.80
C SER A 339 0.53 3.47 -14.57
N GLN A 340 1.32 2.42 -14.34
CA GLN A 340 0.85 1.06 -14.12
C GLN A 340 0.82 0.77 -12.61
N ALA A 341 -0.25 0.18 -12.12
CA ALA A 341 -0.31 -0.43 -10.80
C ALA A 341 -0.51 -1.93 -10.96
N GLY A 342 0.00 -2.70 -10.01
CA GLY A 342 -0.16 -4.16 -9.95
C GLY A 342 0.08 -4.70 -8.55
N VAL A 343 -0.05 -5.99 -8.42
CA VAL A 343 0.19 -6.73 -7.18
C VAL A 343 0.95 -8.01 -7.51
N ILE A 344 1.99 -8.30 -6.79
CA ILE A 344 2.59 -9.63 -6.75
C ILE A 344 1.83 -10.44 -5.69
N GLU A 345 1.02 -11.39 -6.12
CA GLU A 345 0.08 -12.10 -5.24
C GLU A 345 0.67 -13.29 -4.55
N GLN A 346 1.58 -13.99 -5.20
CA GLN A 346 2.09 -15.25 -4.73
C GLN A 346 3.60 -15.38 -4.98
N ARG A 347 4.25 -16.26 -4.26
CA ARG A 347 5.64 -16.60 -4.54
C ARG A 347 5.78 -17.18 -5.95
N GLY A 348 6.68 -16.57 -6.73
CA GLY A 348 6.93 -16.94 -8.13
C GLY A 348 5.98 -16.31 -9.14
N ASP A 349 5.06 -15.49 -8.68
CA ASP A 349 4.30 -14.58 -9.51
C ASP A 349 5.20 -13.48 -10.07
N THR A 350 4.97 -13.11 -11.33
CA THR A 350 5.73 -12.08 -12.04
C THR A 350 4.84 -11.39 -13.06
N ASP A 351 4.82 -10.08 -13.04
CA ASP A 351 3.99 -9.29 -13.94
C ASP A 351 4.73 -8.89 -15.19
N TRP A 352 4.19 -9.27 -16.34
CA TRP A 352 4.81 -9.01 -17.63
C TRP A 352 4.02 -8.01 -18.45
N PHE A 353 4.74 -6.95 -18.88
CA PHE A 353 4.18 -5.91 -19.71
C PHE A 353 4.94 -5.80 -21.02
N LYS A 354 4.17 -5.50 -22.09
CA LYS A 354 4.69 -5.24 -23.43
C LYS A 354 4.66 -3.74 -23.72
N ILE A 355 5.76 -3.20 -24.22
CA ILE A 355 5.88 -1.81 -24.65
C ILE A 355 6.40 -1.74 -26.09
N THR A 356 6.02 -0.70 -26.82
CA THR A 356 6.57 -0.37 -28.13
C THR A 356 7.17 1.02 -28.06
N ALA A 357 8.49 1.09 -28.09
CA ALA A 357 9.23 2.34 -27.97
C ALA A 357 9.84 2.78 -29.30
N SER A 358 9.99 4.10 -29.49
CA SER A 358 10.92 4.70 -30.45
C SER A 358 12.32 4.76 -29.86
N SER A 359 13.30 5.06 -30.70
CA SER A 359 14.68 5.30 -30.24
C SER A 359 14.74 6.47 -29.28
N GLY A 360 15.39 6.29 -28.15
CA GLY A 360 15.53 7.30 -27.10
C GLY A 360 15.78 6.67 -25.72
N THR A 361 15.77 7.51 -24.70
CA THR A 361 15.89 7.04 -23.31
C THR A 361 14.55 6.45 -22.85
N LEU A 362 14.61 5.25 -22.28
CA LEU A 362 13.52 4.59 -21.58
C LEU A 362 13.83 4.64 -20.08
N THR A 363 12.89 5.12 -19.28
CA THR A 363 12.99 5.13 -17.82
C THR A 363 11.80 4.42 -17.23
N LEU A 364 12.04 3.58 -16.22
CA LEU A 364 11.02 2.91 -15.42
C LEU A 364 11.43 2.94 -13.95
N ASP A 365 10.52 3.30 -13.09
CA ASP A 365 10.67 3.32 -11.63
C ASP A 365 9.55 2.47 -11.02
N ALA A 366 9.91 1.38 -10.34
CA ALA A 366 8.99 0.54 -9.59
C ALA A 366 9.13 0.83 -8.10
N VAL A 367 8.00 1.14 -7.45
CA VAL A 367 7.92 1.40 -6.01
C VAL A 367 6.79 0.56 -5.42
N GLY A 368 6.97 0.06 -4.20
CA GLY A 368 5.94 -0.68 -3.47
C GLY A 368 4.79 0.20 -2.99
N GLY A 369 3.97 -0.33 -2.10
CA GLY A 369 2.85 0.40 -1.50
C GLY A 369 3.28 1.76 -0.94
N SER A 370 2.40 2.77 -1.01
CA SER A 370 2.75 4.17 -0.73
C SER A 370 3.26 4.42 0.69
N THR A 371 2.77 3.65 1.66
CA THR A 371 3.02 3.86 3.09
C THR A 371 3.99 2.84 3.67
N HIS A 372 3.95 1.62 3.15
CA HIS A 372 4.72 0.46 3.59
C HIS A 372 4.84 -0.49 2.41
N SER A 373 5.93 -1.24 2.34
CA SER A 373 6.07 -2.30 1.36
C SER A 373 6.53 -3.56 2.05
N MET A 374 5.88 -4.70 1.78
CA MET A 374 6.44 -6.02 2.01
C MET A 374 7.25 -6.49 0.80
N LEU A 375 7.06 -5.84 -0.34
CA LEU A 375 7.58 -6.20 -1.64
C LEU A 375 8.96 -5.57 -1.84
N ASP A 376 9.96 -6.40 -2.04
CA ASP A 376 11.28 -6.03 -2.55
C ASP A 376 11.29 -6.25 -4.06
N LEU A 377 11.44 -5.17 -4.81
CA LEU A 377 11.17 -5.13 -6.24
C LEU A 377 12.41 -5.39 -7.07
N GLN A 378 12.27 -6.25 -8.08
CA GLN A 378 13.17 -6.34 -9.22
C GLN A 378 12.47 -5.91 -10.49
N LEU A 379 13.15 -5.11 -11.31
CA LEU A 379 12.76 -4.81 -12.68
C LEU A 379 13.71 -5.44 -13.68
N GLU A 380 13.14 -6.04 -14.72
CA GLU A 380 13.88 -6.50 -15.89
C GLU A 380 13.31 -5.85 -17.15
N LEU A 381 14.18 -5.46 -18.06
CA LEU A 381 13.83 -5.03 -19.42
C LEU A 381 14.44 -6.01 -20.43
N LEU A 382 13.61 -6.55 -21.30
CA LEU A 382 14.00 -7.52 -22.31
C LEU A 382 13.66 -7.00 -23.71
N ASP A 383 14.39 -7.47 -24.72
CA ASP A 383 14.09 -7.21 -26.13
C ASP A 383 12.92 -8.09 -26.66
N SER A 384 12.58 -7.92 -27.92
CA SER A 384 11.52 -8.69 -28.59
C SER A 384 11.78 -10.20 -28.69
N ALA A 385 13.03 -10.63 -28.52
CA ALA A 385 13.43 -12.03 -28.50
C ALA A 385 13.49 -12.62 -27.09
N GLY A 386 13.22 -11.81 -26.05
CA GLY A 386 13.33 -12.20 -24.65
C GLY A 386 14.76 -12.13 -24.11
N THR A 387 15.66 -11.44 -24.78
CA THR A 387 17.03 -11.24 -24.29
C THR A 387 17.03 -10.12 -23.25
N LEU A 388 17.62 -10.37 -22.09
CA LEU A 388 17.75 -9.37 -21.01
C LEU A 388 18.67 -8.22 -21.44
N LEU A 389 18.15 -7.00 -21.38
CA LEU A 389 18.88 -5.77 -21.70
C LEU A 389 19.31 -5.00 -20.45
N ALA A 390 18.47 -5.01 -19.42
CA ALA A 390 18.76 -4.37 -18.14
C ALA A 390 18.00 -5.07 -17.02
N VAL A 391 18.61 -5.10 -15.84
CA VAL A 391 18.00 -5.56 -14.60
C VAL A 391 18.39 -4.62 -13.48
N ASN A 392 17.48 -4.36 -12.55
CA ASN A 392 17.77 -3.63 -11.34
C ASN A 392 17.09 -4.28 -10.13
N ASN A 393 17.90 -4.60 -9.14
CA ASN A 393 17.54 -5.12 -7.81
C ASN A 393 18.62 -4.61 -6.85
N PRO A 394 18.46 -3.41 -6.25
CA PRO A 394 19.43 -2.85 -5.32
C PRO A 394 19.46 -3.65 -4.00
N VAL A 395 20.64 -3.89 -3.46
CA VAL A 395 20.81 -4.68 -2.21
C VAL A 395 20.43 -3.91 -0.93
N ASP A 396 20.27 -2.60 -1.02
CA ASP A 396 20.01 -1.67 0.09
C ASP A 396 18.71 -0.86 -0.06
N ASP A 397 17.94 -1.13 -1.13
CA ASP A 397 16.65 -0.51 -1.40
C ASP A 397 15.65 -1.56 -1.87
N VAL A 398 14.38 -1.38 -1.56
CA VAL A 398 13.25 -2.25 -1.99
C VAL A 398 12.55 -1.72 -3.25
N THR A 399 13.06 -0.66 -3.84
CA THR A 399 12.58 -0.07 -5.10
C THR A 399 13.51 -0.42 -6.24
N ALA A 400 13.02 -0.45 -7.47
CA ALA A 400 13.85 -0.76 -8.63
C ALA A 400 13.70 0.30 -9.72
N ARG A 401 14.83 0.62 -10.40
CA ARG A 401 14.85 1.63 -11.45
C ARG A 401 15.68 1.20 -12.65
N ILE A 402 15.12 1.34 -13.84
CA ILE A 402 15.85 1.19 -15.11
C ILE A 402 15.87 2.53 -15.84
N SER A 403 17.05 2.91 -16.35
CA SER A 403 17.23 4.04 -17.26
C SER A 403 18.26 3.66 -18.32
N ILE A 404 17.81 3.47 -19.57
CA ILE A 404 18.63 2.96 -20.67
C ILE A 404 18.21 3.59 -21.99
N ASN A 405 19.15 3.76 -22.92
CA ASN A 405 18.84 4.13 -24.30
C ASN A 405 18.45 2.89 -25.10
N VAL A 406 17.30 2.96 -25.73
CA VAL A 406 16.77 1.89 -26.59
C VAL A 406 16.65 2.35 -28.04
N THR A 407 16.68 1.40 -28.99
CA THR A 407 16.31 1.63 -30.38
C THR A 407 14.80 1.49 -30.57
N ALA A 408 14.28 1.90 -31.75
CA ALA A 408 12.87 1.66 -32.04
C ALA A 408 12.56 0.16 -32.09
N GLY A 409 11.59 -0.30 -31.31
CA GLY A 409 11.26 -1.72 -31.21
C GLY A 409 10.23 -2.05 -30.15
N THR A 410 9.94 -3.35 -30.05
CA THR A 410 9.14 -3.93 -28.98
C THR A 410 10.05 -4.41 -27.85
N TYR A 411 9.64 -4.13 -26.63
CA TYR A 411 10.33 -4.53 -25.41
C TYR A 411 9.33 -5.13 -24.42
N TYR A 412 9.86 -5.88 -23.47
CA TYR A 412 9.08 -6.46 -22.38
C TYR A 412 9.66 -5.99 -21.06
N VAL A 413 8.77 -5.69 -20.12
CA VAL A 413 9.09 -5.33 -18.74
C VAL A 413 8.58 -6.46 -17.86
N LYS A 414 9.43 -6.96 -16.97
CA LYS A 414 9.06 -7.90 -15.93
C LYS A 414 9.22 -7.22 -14.58
N VAL A 415 8.18 -7.28 -13.77
CA VAL A 415 8.17 -6.91 -12.35
C VAL A 415 8.16 -8.19 -11.53
N ASP A 416 9.01 -8.27 -10.50
CA ASP A 416 9.20 -9.47 -9.68
C ASP A 416 9.38 -9.08 -8.22
N GLY A 417 8.93 -9.95 -7.31
CA GLY A 417 9.24 -9.88 -5.90
C GLY A 417 10.43 -10.76 -5.56
N VAL A 418 11.46 -10.18 -4.97
CA VAL A 418 12.74 -10.86 -4.76
C VAL A 418 13.19 -10.83 -3.30
N GLY A 419 14.25 -11.55 -3.01
CA GLY A 419 14.96 -11.49 -1.74
C GLY A 419 16.35 -10.89 -1.88
N VAL A 420 17.02 -10.69 -0.75
CA VAL A 420 18.37 -10.16 -0.69
C VAL A 420 19.26 -10.96 0.26
N GLY A 421 20.56 -11.00 -0.02
CA GLY A 421 21.56 -11.62 0.85
C GLY A 421 21.66 -13.14 0.69
N ALA A 422 21.94 -13.83 1.79
CA ALA A 422 22.13 -15.28 1.84
C ALA A 422 21.40 -15.90 3.05
N PRO A 423 20.06 -16.00 3.00
CA PRO A 423 19.29 -16.64 4.08
C PRO A 423 19.73 -18.07 4.32
N PRO A 424 19.71 -18.57 5.57
CA PRO A 424 19.24 -17.92 6.79
C PRO A 424 20.31 -17.05 7.50
N VAL A 425 21.50 -16.85 6.91
CA VAL A 425 22.63 -16.17 7.57
C VAL A 425 22.46 -14.65 7.52
N SER A 426 21.98 -14.13 6.39
CA SER A 426 21.75 -12.70 6.19
C SER A 426 20.67 -12.46 5.14
N GLY A 427 20.00 -11.31 5.20
CA GLY A 427 18.92 -10.99 4.27
C GLY A 427 17.70 -11.90 4.44
N TYR A 428 16.86 -11.97 3.42
CA TYR A 428 15.59 -12.69 3.38
C TYR A 428 15.37 -13.28 1.99
N THR A 429 14.50 -14.29 1.89
CA THR A 429 14.13 -14.92 0.61
C THR A 429 13.02 -14.13 -0.09
N ASP A 430 12.66 -14.55 -1.28
CA ASP A 430 11.51 -14.09 -2.04
C ASP A 430 10.15 -14.52 -1.45
N TYR A 431 10.15 -15.33 -0.40
CA TYR A 431 8.98 -16.02 0.14
C TYR A 431 7.79 -15.08 0.36
N SER A 432 8.01 -13.92 0.96
CA SER A 432 6.96 -12.93 1.23
C SER A 432 7.28 -11.56 0.63
N SER A 433 8.06 -11.52 -0.43
CA SER A 433 8.21 -10.34 -1.27
C SER A 433 6.97 -10.20 -2.16
N LEU A 434 5.84 -9.92 -1.53
CA LEU A 434 4.50 -9.85 -2.10
C LEU A 434 3.88 -8.50 -1.78
N GLY A 435 2.91 -8.08 -2.59
CA GLY A 435 2.17 -6.85 -2.32
C GLY A 435 2.01 -5.94 -3.52
N LYS A 436 1.50 -4.74 -3.27
CA LYS A 436 1.21 -3.75 -4.30
C LYS A 436 2.47 -3.07 -4.79
N TYR A 437 2.49 -2.76 -6.09
CA TYR A 437 3.49 -1.89 -6.67
C TYR A 437 2.87 -0.84 -7.60
N ARG A 438 3.66 0.18 -7.87
CA ARG A 438 3.40 1.15 -8.93
C ARG A 438 4.63 1.27 -9.80
N LEU A 439 4.41 1.13 -11.12
CA LEU A 439 5.42 1.34 -12.14
C LEU A 439 5.14 2.68 -12.83
N THR A 440 6.11 3.57 -12.82
CA THR A 440 6.08 4.89 -13.47
C THR A 440 7.29 5.06 -14.37
N GLY A 441 7.29 6.11 -15.16
CA GLY A 441 8.42 6.39 -16.06
C GLY A 441 7.97 6.90 -17.41
N SER A 442 8.85 6.84 -18.40
CA SER A 442 8.50 7.27 -19.75
C SER A 442 9.42 6.67 -20.80
N PHE A 443 8.90 6.57 -22.00
CA PHE A 443 9.66 6.20 -23.20
C PHE A 443 9.12 6.92 -24.43
N ALA A 444 9.99 7.13 -25.42
CA ALA A 444 9.59 7.72 -26.68
C ALA A 444 8.69 6.75 -27.48
N ILE A 445 7.66 7.26 -28.13
CA ILE A 445 6.76 6.46 -28.97
C ILE A 445 6.76 6.95 -30.42
N SER A 446 6.78 6.00 -31.39
CA SER A 446 6.54 6.29 -32.79
C SER A 446 5.04 6.29 -33.06
N GLY A 447 4.54 7.38 -33.56
CA GLY A 447 3.10 7.47 -33.87
C GLY A 447 2.32 8.49 -33.03
N SER A 448 2.77 8.91 -31.85
CA SER A 448 2.74 10.31 -31.51
C SER A 448 3.97 10.97 -32.19
N GLY A 449 4.27 10.54 -33.40
CA GLY A 449 5.01 11.38 -34.31
C GLY A 449 4.35 12.69 -34.13
N ALA A 450 5.06 13.65 -33.63
CA ALA A 450 4.59 14.98 -33.48
C ALA A 450 3.61 15.25 -34.62
N THR A 451 2.38 14.85 -34.39
CA THR A 451 1.29 15.31 -35.21
C THR A 451 1.34 16.77 -34.95
N ASN A 452 1.67 17.50 -36.01
CA ASN A 452 1.53 18.93 -35.98
C ASN A 452 0.18 19.18 -35.31
N ASN A 453 0.18 19.63 -34.06
CA ASN A 453 -1.07 19.77 -33.33
C ASN A 453 -1.46 21.24 -33.24
N VAL A 454 -2.67 21.52 -33.62
CA VAL A 454 -3.26 22.85 -33.48
C VAL A 454 -4.25 22.83 -32.34
N LEU A 455 -3.99 23.62 -31.33
CA LEU A 455 -4.96 23.89 -30.28
C LEU A 455 -6.06 24.80 -30.82
N SER A 456 -7.29 24.33 -30.81
CA SER A 456 -8.47 25.06 -31.25
C SER A 456 -9.35 25.39 -30.04
N VAL A 457 -9.43 26.66 -29.68
CA VAL A 457 -10.20 27.16 -28.54
C VAL A 457 -11.18 28.23 -29.01
N TYR A 458 -12.47 28.03 -28.74
CA TYR A 458 -13.50 29.01 -28.99
C TYR A 458 -13.94 29.68 -27.68
N ASN A 459 -13.90 31.01 -27.65
CA ASN A 459 -14.42 31.78 -26.53
C ASN A 459 -15.85 32.30 -26.87
N PRO A 460 -16.89 31.80 -26.21
CA PRO A 460 -18.28 32.17 -26.53
C PRO A 460 -18.63 33.61 -26.17
N SER A 461 -17.93 34.24 -25.22
CA SER A 461 -18.15 35.63 -24.81
C SER A 461 -17.59 36.61 -25.83
N THR A 462 -16.39 36.38 -26.31
CA THR A 462 -15.71 37.24 -27.28
C THR A 462 -16.04 36.88 -28.73
N LYS A 463 -16.63 35.70 -28.97
CA LYS A 463 -16.91 35.13 -30.30
C LYS A 463 -15.62 34.87 -31.11
N ILE A 464 -14.50 34.65 -30.44
CA ILE A 464 -13.21 34.44 -31.08
C ILE A 464 -12.87 32.95 -31.06
N LEU A 465 -12.53 32.40 -32.22
CA LEU A 465 -11.87 31.12 -32.36
C LEU A 465 -10.36 31.37 -32.48
N THR A 466 -9.59 30.85 -31.56
CA THR A 466 -8.12 30.89 -31.57
C THR A 466 -7.59 29.54 -31.98
N LEU A 467 -6.71 29.54 -32.99
CA LEU A 467 -5.96 28.37 -33.44
C LEU A 467 -4.47 28.65 -33.17
N THR A 468 -3.88 27.85 -32.28
CA THR A 468 -2.46 27.96 -31.91
C THR A 468 -1.75 26.68 -32.36
N GLY A 469 -0.85 26.81 -33.33
CA GLY A 469 0.01 25.71 -33.80
C GLY A 469 1.19 25.48 -32.86
N ASP A 470 1.72 24.26 -32.87
CA ASP A 470 3.02 23.96 -32.27
C ASP A 470 4.18 24.49 -33.16
N ALA A 471 5.43 24.26 -32.74
CA ALA A 471 6.62 24.75 -33.45
C ALA A 471 6.91 24.06 -34.79
N ARG A 472 5.94 23.38 -35.40
CA ARG A 472 6.05 22.61 -36.63
C ARG A 472 5.13 23.17 -37.71
N SER A 473 5.31 22.67 -38.95
CA SER A 473 4.42 23.04 -40.05
C SER A 473 3.01 22.49 -39.81
N ASN A 474 2.09 23.36 -39.44
CA ASN A 474 0.69 23.02 -39.21
C ASN A 474 -0.15 23.39 -40.43
N ALA A 475 -0.99 22.49 -40.88
CA ALA A 475 -1.93 22.76 -41.96
C ALA A 475 -3.36 22.43 -41.48
N VAL A 476 -4.24 23.43 -41.54
CA VAL A 476 -5.63 23.26 -41.09
C VAL A 476 -6.60 23.79 -42.15
N THR A 477 -7.76 23.13 -42.24
CA THR A 477 -8.90 23.58 -43.02
C THR A 477 -10.02 23.94 -42.05
N VAL A 478 -10.59 25.13 -42.21
CA VAL A 478 -11.76 25.56 -41.47
C VAL A 478 -12.96 25.62 -42.42
N THR A 479 -13.96 24.78 -42.17
CA THR A 479 -15.19 24.73 -42.98
C THR A 479 -16.37 25.18 -42.17
N ARG A 480 -17.39 25.72 -42.89
CA ARG A 480 -18.68 26.06 -42.32
C ARG A 480 -19.79 25.42 -43.14
N ASP A 481 -20.67 24.69 -42.51
CA ASP A 481 -21.82 24.11 -43.19
C ASP A 481 -23.00 25.08 -43.33
N SER A 482 -24.02 24.68 -44.06
CA SER A 482 -25.23 25.47 -44.28
C SER A 482 -26.03 25.76 -42.99
N SER A 483 -25.83 25.00 -41.93
CA SER A 483 -26.41 25.25 -40.60
C SER A 483 -25.60 26.26 -39.78
N GLY A 484 -24.44 26.68 -40.27
CA GLY A 484 -23.55 27.62 -39.61
C GLY A 484 -22.57 26.95 -38.62
N ARG A 485 -22.49 25.63 -38.59
CA ARG A 485 -21.52 24.89 -37.78
C ARG A 485 -20.13 25.05 -38.40
N VAL A 486 -19.13 25.31 -37.57
CA VAL A 486 -17.73 25.41 -37.99
C VAL A 486 -16.99 24.13 -37.58
N THR A 487 -16.23 23.58 -38.50
CA THR A 487 -15.35 22.45 -38.26
C THR A 487 -13.93 22.84 -38.62
N VAL A 488 -12.99 22.58 -37.71
CA VAL A 488 -11.54 22.71 -37.96
C VAL A 488 -11.00 21.32 -38.17
N THR A 489 -10.41 21.08 -39.33
CA THR A 489 -9.83 19.79 -39.71
C THR A 489 -8.34 19.92 -39.95
N GLY A 490 -7.55 19.07 -39.34
CA GLY A 490 -6.12 18.98 -39.64
C GLY A 490 -5.87 18.30 -40.99
N THR A 491 -4.95 18.83 -41.77
CA THR A 491 -4.48 18.27 -43.04
C THR A 491 -2.98 18.00 -43.00
N ALA A 492 -2.46 17.20 -43.92
CA ALA A 492 -1.02 16.87 -44.00
C ALA A 492 -0.42 16.38 -42.65
N GLY A 493 -1.14 15.54 -41.91
CA GLY A 493 -0.66 14.99 -40.64
C GLY A 493 -0.86 15.91 -39.41
N THR A 494 -1.54 17.04 -39.59
CA THR A 494 -1.91 17.93 -38.49
C THR A 494 -3.14 17.39 -37.75
N THR A 495 -3.12 17.38 -36.41
CA THR A 495 -4.28 17.11 -35.56
C THR A 495 -4.83 18.39 -34.95
N ILE A 496 -6.08 18.38 -34.53
CA ILE A 496 -6.75 19.48 -33.85
C ILE A 496 -7.16 18.99 -32.47
N ASN A 497 -6.59 19.59 -31.42
CA ASN A 497 -6.79 19.12 -30.04
C ASN A 497 -6.54 17.59 -29.90
N SER A 498 -5.47 17.10 -30.59
CA SER A 498 -5.10 15.67 -30.68
C SER A 498 -6.12 14.77 -31.41
N LEU A 499 -7.07 15.35 -32.13
CA LEU A 499 -8.06 14.66 -32.96
C LEU A 499 -7.87 15.00 -34.44
N SER A 500 -8.45 14.23 -35.35
CA SER A 500 -8.43 14.54 -36.79
C SER A 500 -9.23 15.80 -37.13
N SER A 501 -10.24 16.13 -36.32
CA SER A 501 -11.04 17.35 -36.48
C SER A 501 -11.71 17.77 -35.16
N HIS A 502 -12.05 19.05 -35.07
CA HIS A 502 -12.78 19.63 -33.94
C HIS A 502 -14.00 20.40 -34.45
N ALA A 503 -15.20 19.95 -34.10
CA ALA A 503 -16.46 20.61 -34.41
C ALA A 503 -16.83 21.63 -33.34
N LEU A 504 -17.17 22.83 -33.73
CA LEU A 504 -17.57 23.91 -32.87
C LEU A 504 -19.09 24.13 -32.92
N PRO A 505 -19.70 24.73 -31.89
CA PRO A 505 -21.10 25.10 -31.94
C PRO A 505 -21.36 26.12 -33.06
N VAL A 506 -22.61 26.26 -33.50
CA VAL A 506 -23.02 27.18 -34.57
C VAL A 506 -22.52 28.60 -34.28
N LEU A 507 -21.72 29.17 -35.18
CA LEU A 507 -21.12 30.49 -35.06
C LEU A 507 -21.82 31.49 -35.98
N PRO A 508 -22.21 32.70 -35.50
CA PRO A 508 -23.06 33.62 -36.27
C PRO A 508 -22.39 34.36 -37.43
N ARG A 509 -21.14 34.31 -37.68
CA ARG A 509 -20.38 34.78 -38.87
C ARG A 509 -18.86 34.76 -38.56
N ILE A 510 -18.04 34.35 -39.49
CA ILE A 510 -16.60 34.32 -39.35
C ILE A 510 -15.94 35.38 -40.26
N GLY A 511 -15.08 36.23 -39.70
CA GLY A 511 -14.20 37.12 -40.44
C GLY A 511 -12.74 36.87 -40.08
N LEU A 512 -11.85 36.81 -41.09
CA LEU A 512 -10.42 36.63 -40.87
C LEU A 512 -9.79 37.96 -40.43
N VAL A 513 -9.10 37.95 -39.28
CA VAL A 513 -8.25 39.08 -38.84
C VAL A 513 -6.81 38.57 -38.89
N ARG A 514 -6.01 39.18 -39.79
CA ARG A 514 -4.57 38.95 -39.81
C ARG A 514 -3.91 39.86 -38.78
N PRO A 515 -3.07 39.32 -37.89
CA PRO A 515 -2.26 40.16 -37.00
C PRO A 515 -1.18 40.88 -37.81
N PRO A 516 -0.71 42.09 -37.39
CA PRO A 516 0.39 42.79 -38.03
C PRO A 516 1.67 41.97 -37.88
N ARG A 517 2.44 41.84 -38.95
CA ARG A 517 3.71 41.09 -38.99
C ARG A 517 4.67 41.60 -37.91
N LYS A 518 4.93 40.82 -36.90
CA LYS A 518 6.10 40.91 -36.03
C LYS A 518 6.81 39.55 -36.06
N LYS A 519 8.10 39.58 -36.40
CA LYS A 519 9.00 38.45 -36.29
C LYS A 519 9.15 38.04 -34.85
N LEU A 520 8.61 36.87 -34.49
CA LEU A 520 9.08 35.97 -33.41
C LEU A 520 8.11 34.77 -33.34
N GLY A 521 8.54 33.71 -33.77
CA GLY A 521 8.47 32.26 -33.44
C GLY A 521 7.15 31.60 -33.01
N LEU A 522 5.98 32.26 -33.04
CA LEU A 522 4.66 31.65 -32.80
C LEU A 522 3.63 32.46 -33.59
N GLU A 523 3.02 31.91 -34.62
CA GLU A 523 1.92 32.56 -35.32
C GLU A 523 0.56 32.13 -34.73
N GLU A 524 -0.12 33.11 -34.16
CA GLU A 524 -1.49 32.99 -33.68
C GLU A 524 -2.46 33.50 -34.75
N LEU A 525 -3.34 32.64 -35.24
CA LEU A 525 -4.40 33.01 -36.15
C LEU A 525 -5.70 33.22 -35.36
N ARG A 526 -6.23 34.43 -35.38
CA ARG A 526 -7.51 34.75 -34.72
C ARG A 526 -8.61 34.93 -35.74
N ILE A 527 -9.70 34.21 -35.59
CA ILE A 527 -10.90 34.31 -36.41
C ILE A 527 -12.00 34.92 -35.56
N CYS A 528 -12.48 36.14 -35.91
CA CYS A 528 -13.50 36.86 -35.15
C CYS A 528 -14.85 36.81 -35.85
N GLY A 529 -15.93 36.58 -35.11
CA GLY A 529 -17.30 36.84 -35.55
C GLY A 529 -17.62 38.35 -35.45
N ARG A 530 -17.99 38.99 -36.56
CA ARG A 530 -18.38 40.41 -36.55
C ARG A 530 -19.86 40.63 -36.15
N PRO A 531 -20.17 41.64 -35.37
CA PRO A 531 -21.50 42.19 -35.33
C PRO A 531 -21.68 43.18 -36.50
N HIS A 532 -22.72 42.98 -37.27
CA HIS A 532 -23.34 43.80 -38.32
C HIS A 532 -22.47 44.73 -39.21
N GLY A 533 -22.47 44.39 -40.50
CA GLY A 533 -22.21 45.29 -41.62
C GLY A 533 -20.86 45.07 -42.28
N HIS A 534 -20.79 44.21 -43.26
CA HIS A 534 -20.23 44.34 -44.60
C HIS A 534 -20.06 42.98 -45.31
N LYS A 535 -20.57 42.93 -46.53
CA LYS A 535 -20.51 41.99 -47.65
C LYS A 535 -20.36 40.48 -47.33
N GLU A 536 -21.37 39.76 -47.79
CA GLU A 536 -21.45 38.30 -47.89
C GLU A 536 -20.33 37.77 -48.74
N VAL A 537 -19.68 36.72 -48.21
CA VAL A 537 -18.90 35.79 -49.01
C VAL A 537 -19.77 34.56 -49.19
N SER A 538 -20.10 34.26 -50.44
CA SER A 538 -20.93 33.15 -50.86
C SER A 538 -20.32 31.79 -50.47
N ASP A 539 -21.21 30.81 -50.34
CA ASP A 539 -21.02 29.41 -50.04
C ASP A 539 -19.62 28.80 -50.30
N ALA A 540 -19.13 28.07 -49.26
CA ALA A 540 -17.99 27.19 -49.28
C ALA A 540 -16.65 27.81 -49.77
N GLN A 541 -16.01 28.64 -48.94
CA GLN A 541 -14.58 28.93 -49.09
C GLN A 541 -13.77 28.02 -48.17
N GLU A 542 -13.00 27.15 -48.81
CA GLU A 542 -11.86 26.49 -48.15
C GLU A 542 -10.76 27.53 -47.93
N VAL A 543 -10.42 27.75 -46.68
CA VAL A 543 -9.30 28.63 -46.31
C VAL A 543 -8.11 27.76 -45.97
N TYR A 544 -7.15 27.70 -46.89
CA TYR A 544 -5.86 27.06 -46.66
C TYR A 544 -4.96 28.03 -45.90
N CYS A 545 -4.59 27.71 -44.68
CA CYS A 545 -3.56 28.40 -43.93
C CYS A 545 -2.38 27.44 -43.72
N SER A 546 -1.24 27.73 -44.33
CA SER A 546 0.04 27.11 -43.97
C SER A 546 0.72 28.00 -42.94
N VAL A 547 0.93 27.48 -41.75
CA VAL A 547 1.76 28.11 -40.72
C VAL A 547 3.13 27.47 -40.84
N VAL A 548 4.14 28.24 -41.22
CA VAL A 548 5.54 27.82 -41.23
C VAL A 548 6.16 28.34 -39.95
N GLY A 549 6.61 27.43 -39.09
CA GLY A 549 7.33 27.72 -37.83
C GLY A 549 8.74 28.24 -38.08
#